data_b6eac3ba9a2581c874def181dda0499d
#
_entry.id   b6eac3ba9a2581c874def181dda0499d
#
_cell.length_a   1.000
_cell.length_b   1.000
_cell.length_c   1.000
_cell.angle_alpha   90.00
_cell.angle_beta   90.00
_cell.angle_gamma   90.00
#
_symmetry.space_group_name_H-M   'P 1'
#
loop_
_entity.id
_entity.type
_entity.pdbx_description
1 polymer ?
#
loop_
_entity_poly.entity_id
_entity_poly.type
_entity_poly.pdbx_seq_one_letter_code
_entity_poly.pdbx_strand_id
1 'polypeptide(L)'
;MDVVCNGGSNSVAFSKLPASASPAPAASDHKNQSSSSLPNGVINQVSSKKKLSMGSTNDTPQPKIVHGELGYVLEDVPHLTDYIPNLPNYTNPLQDNPAYAAVRQYFVDDDDTVPLKVVVHANGPRGIHFRRAGPRQKVYFQSDEVNACIVTCGGLCPGLNTVIREIVCGLNYMYGVKSVLGIDGGYRGFYSRNTISLTPKVVNDIHKRGGTILGTSRGGYELKKIVDSIQDRGINQVYIIGGDGTQKGAAVIYEEVRRRGLKATVVGVPKTIDNDIPVIDRSFGFDTAVEEAQRAINAAHVEATSIENGIGLVKLMGRNSGFIAMHATLASRDVDCCLIPESPFYLEGPGGLYEYIEKRLKEQGHMVIVIAEGAGQEILSQRLQSIDQKDASGNKVFHDVGLWISQSIKDYFGKEQRMAINLKYIDPTYMIRAIPSNAADNVQCTLLAQCAVHGAMAGYTGHTVGLVNTRHCYIPFNRIIEKQNQVVITDRMWARLLSSTNQPSFLEKPSKDAEKEG
;
A
#
# COMPACT_ATOMS: atom_id res chain seq x y z
N MET A 1 32.27 -34.09 38.71
CA MET A 1 30.95 -34.28 39.30
C MET A 1 29.98 -34.47 38.16
N ASP A 2 29.67 -35.71 37.91
CA ASP A 2 28.84 -36.21 36.82
C ASP A 2 27.38 -35.96 37.13
N VAL A 3 26.61 -35.51 36.15
CA VAL A 3 25.13 -35.61 36.16
C VAL A 3 24.66 -36.21 34.84
N VAL A 4 24.13 -37.40 35.02
CA VAL A 4 23.62 -38.35 34.05
C VAL A 4 22.38 -37.77 33.30
N CYS A 5 22.36 -37.88 31.96
CA CYS A 5 21.20 -37.72 31.12
C CYS A 5 20.35 -38.98 31.10
N ASN A 6 19.09 -38.89 31.47
CA ASN A 6 18.12 -39.95 31.23
C ASN A 6 17.20 -39.54 30.07
N GLY A 7 17.28 -40.28 28.97
CA GLY A 7 16.37 -40.15 27.82
C GLY A 7 15.07 -40.94 28.06
N GLY A 8 13.96 -40.30 27.77
CA GLY A 8 12.64 -40.88 27.67
C GLY A 8 12.05 -40.59 26.32
N SER A 9 12.05 -41.59 25.43
CA SER A 9 11.38 -41.57 24.14
C SER A 9 9.89 -41.90 24.32
N ASN A 10 9.00 -40.99 24.02
CA ASN A 10 7.58 -41.28 23.83
C ASN A 10 7.21 -41.11 22.35
N SER A 11 7.04 -42.25 21.69
CA SER A 11 6.44 -42.38 20.37
C SER A 11 4.91 -42.27 20.49
N VAL A 12 4.32 -41.28 19.83
CA VAL A 12 2.87 -41.16 19.65
C VAL A 12 2.52 -41.63 18.24
N ALA A 13 1.70 -42.66 18.18
CA ALA A 13 1.23 -43.28 16.96
C ALA A 13 0.22 -42.39 16.22
N PHE A 14 0.41 -42.24 14.91
CA PHE A 14 -0.56 -41.65 14.01
C PHE A 14 -1.66 -42.68 13.65
N SER A 15 -2.89 -42.41 14.01
CA SER A 15 -4.06 -43.14 13.52
C SER A 15 -4.51 -42.54 12.16
N LYS A 16 -4.62 -43.44 11.18
CA LYS A 16 -5.15 -43.15 9.83
C LYS A 16 -6.67 -42.96 9.91
N LEU A 17 -7.17 -41.87 9.30
CA LEU A 17 -8.59 -41.73 8.95
C LEU A 17 -8.78 -42.03 7.44
N PRO A 18 -9.93 -42.62 7.05
CA PRO A 18 -10.15 -43.11 5.70
C PRO A 18 -10.62 -42.01 4.74
N ALA A 19 -10.23 -42.16 3.49
CA ALA A 19 -10.62 -41.33 2.37
C ALA A 19 -12.09 -41.56 2.00
N SER A 20 -12.87 -40.49 1.87
CA SER A 20 -14.21 -40.50 1.28
C SER A 20 -14.17 -40.05 -0.17
N ALA A 21 -14.75 -40.89 -1.03
CA ALA A 21 -14.82 -40.72 -2.47
C ALA A 21 -15.84 -39.63 -2.88
N SER A 22 -15.49 -38.86 -3.91
CA SER A 22 -16.41 -37.96 -4.60
C SER A 22 -17.15 -38.69 -5.72
N PRO A 23 -18.43 -38.40 -5.99
CA PRO A 23 -19.11 -38.88 -7.17
C PRO A 23 -19.01 -37.87 -8.33
N ALA A 24 -18.81 -38.39 -9.54
CA ALA A 24 -18.81 -37.68 -10.79
C ALA A 24 -20.25 -37.29 -11.24
N PRO A 25 -20.41 -36.22 -12.03
CA PRO A 25 -21.74 -35.87 -12.56
C PRO A 25 -22.03 -36.61 -13.89
N ALA A 26 -23.27 -37.05 -13.98
CA ALA A 26 -23.84 -37.71 -15.16
C ALA A 26 -24.19 -36.71 -16.24
N ALA A 27 -23.92 -37.09 -17.49
CA ALA A 27 -24.35 -36.42 -18.72
C ALA A 27 -25.80 -36.78 -19.04
N SER A 28 -26.57 -35.82 -19.56
CA SER A 28 -27.78 -36.10 -20.31
C SER A 28 -27.89 -35.18 -21.53
N ASP A 29 -27.79 -35.83 -22.70
CA ASP A 29 -28.18 -35.30 -24.02
C ASP A 29 -29.67 -35.00 -24.05
N HIS A 30 -30.07 -33.95 -24.77
CA HIS A 30 -31.20 -34.01 -25.70
C HIS A 30 -31.15 -32.95 -26.80
N LYS A 31 -31.42 -33.46 -27.98
CA LYS A 31 -31.37 -32.90 -29.33
C LYS A 31 -32.61 -32.05 -29.71
N ASN A 32 -32.36 -31.13 -30.66
CA ASN A 32 -33.16 -30.81 -31.89
C ASN A 32 -34.51 -30.08 -31.71
N GLN A 33 -34.80 -29.03 -32.39
CA GLN A 33 -35.03 -28.77 -33.85
C GLN A 33 -35.63 -27.37 -34.02
N SER A 34 -35.09 -26.66 -34.94
CA SER A 34 -35.52 -26.18 -36.26
C SER A 34 -36.49 -25.00 -36.35
N SER A 35 -35.98 -23.99 -37.05
CA SER A 35 -36.53 -23.21 -38.18
C SER A 35 -37.75 -22.30 -37.94
N SER A 36 -37.65 -21.00 -38.25
CA SER A 36 -38.06 -20.39 -39.50
C SER A 36 -38.25 -18.85 -39.38
N SER A 37 -37.67 -18.21 -40.39
CA SER A 37 -38.16 -17.04 -41.15
C SER A 37 -38.53 -15.72 -40.45
N LEU A 38 -37.80 -14.68 -40.92
CA LEU A 38 -38.12 -13.24 -40.93
C LEU A 38 -39.49 -12.89 -41.57
N PRO A 39 -40.08 -11.69 -41.34
CA PRO A 39 -39.58 -10.51 -42.02
C PRO A 39 -39.69 -9.15 -41.29
N ASN A 40 -38.94 -8.22 -41.82
CA ASN A 40 -38.89 -6.77 -41.78
C ASN A 40 -40.05 -5.99 -41.13
N GLY A 41 -39.69 -5.05 -40.25
CA GLY A 41 -40.54 -3.91 -39.89
C GLY A 41 -39.67 -2.80 -39.25
N VAL A 42 -39.37 -1.81 -40.06
CA VAL A 42 -38.73 -0.53 -39.69
C VAL A 42 -39.63 0.26 -38.78
N ILE A 43 -39.17 0.61 -37.56
CA ILE A 43 -39.60 1.83 -36.88
C ILE A 43 -38.44 2.39 -36.08
N ASN A 44 -37.99 3.55 -36.51
CA ASN A 44 -37.08 4.44 -35.79
C ASN A 44 -37.72 4.87 -34.48
N GLN A 45 -37.08 4.55 -33.34
CA GLN A 45 -37.19 5.36 -32.13
C GLN A 45 -35.81 5.59 -31.55
N VAL A 46 -35.37 6.82 -31.71
CA VAL A 46 -34.21 7.42 -31.07
C VAL A 46 -34.49 7.47 -29.56
N SER A 47 -33.97 6.51 -28.83
CA SER A 47 -33.90 6.58 -27.37
C SER A 47 -32.56 7.20 -26.99
N SER A 48 -32.60 8.51 -26.78
CA SER A 48 -31.48 9.25 -26.19
C SER A 48 -31.19 8.72 -24.79
N LYS A 49 -30.15 7.90 -24.67
CA LYS A 49 -29.52 7.64 -23.38
C LYS A 49 -28.94 8.98 -22.89
N LYS A 50 -29.66 9.67 -22.01
CA LYS A 50 -29.10 10.73 -21.18
C LYS A 50 -27.94 10.16 -20.41
N LYS A 51 -26.71 10.46 -20.85
CA LYS A 51 -25.55 10.49 -19.97
C LYS A 51 -25.89 11.44 -18.84
N LEU A 52 -26.05 10.93 -17.63
CA LEU A 52 -25.98 11.78 -16.46
C LEU A 52 -24.55 12.34 -16.44
N SER A 53 -24.41 13.57 -16.92
CA SER A 53 -23.28 14.40 -16.58
C SER A 53 -23.35 14.57 -15.06
N MET A 54 -22.39 14.00 -14.34
CA MET A 54 -22.11 14.42 -12.98
C MET A 54 -21.84 15.92 -13.06
N GLY A 55 -22.78 16.69 -12.55
CA GLY A 55 -22.60 18.12 -12.36
C GLY A 55 -21.32 18.30 -11.53
N SER A 56 -20.36 18.99 -12.11
CA SER A 56 -19.19 19.49 -11.40
C SER A 56 -19.67 20.61 -10.48
N THR A 57 -20.15 20.26 -9.30
CA THR A 57 -20.04 21.16 -8.16
C THR A 57 -18.62 20.97 -7.65
N ASN A 58 -17.74 21.93 -7.94
CA ASN A 58 -16.40 22.06 -7.38
C ASN A 58 -16.50 22.44 -5.88
N ASP A 59 -17.12 21.58 -5.07
CA ASP A 59 -17.08 21.61 -3.62
C ASP A 59 -16.16 20.48 -3.12
N THR A 60 -14.93 20.44 -3.64
CA THR A 60 -13.84 19.80 -2.89
C THR A 60 -13.58 20.69 -1.67
N PRO A 61 -13.71 20.16 -0.46
CA PRO A 61 -13.49 20.95 0.75
C PRO A 61 -12.09 21.53 0.68
N GLN A 62 -12.04 22.83 0.79
CA GLN A 62 -10.76 23.56 0.85
C GLN A 62 -10.01 23.05 2.09
N PRO A 63 -8.73 22.68 1.97
CA PRO A 63 -7.93 22.30 3.12
C PRO A 63 -7.92 23.45 4.13
N LYS A 64 -7.98 23.12 5.42
CA LYS A 64 -7.85 24.09 6.50
C LYS A 64 -6.40 24.58 6.55
N ILE A 65 -6.13 25.72 5.92
CA ILE A 65 -4.78 26.29 5.82
C ILE A 65 -4.67 27.47 6.77
N VAL A 66 -3.69 27.40 7.67
CA VAL A 66 -3.34 28.49 8.60
C VAL A 66 -1.98 29.06 8.20
N HIS A 67 -1.96 30.36 7.91
CA HIS A 67 -0.74 31.08 7.58
C HIS A 67 -0.17 31.77 8.83
N GLY A 68 1.12 31.62 9.06
CA GLY A 68 1.85 32.25 10.15
C GLY A 68 3.03 33.10 9.65
N GLU A 69 3.83 33.57 10.57
CA GLU A 69 5.00 34.40 10.28
C GLU A 69 6.11 33.60 9.58
N LEU A 70 6.99 34.32 8.88
CA LEU A 70 8.17 33.78 8.19
C LEU A 70 7.83 32.68 7.16
N GLY A 71 6.66 32.77 6.53
CA GLY A 71 6.22 31.78 5.53
C GLY A 71 5.85 30.42 6.12
N TYR A 72 5.45 30.35 7.40
CA TYR A 72 4.85 29.18 8.01
C TYR A 72 3.45 28.93 7.45
N VAL A 73 3.18 27.71 7.03
CA VAL A 73 1.89 27.28 6.51
C VAL A 73 1.50 25.96 7.17
N LEU A 74 0.48 25.97 8.02
CA LEU A 74 -0.07 24.73 8.56
C LEU A 74 -1.20 24.22 7.65
N GLU A 75 -0.99 23.05 7.06
CA GLU A 75 -2.08 22.27 6.44
C GLU A 75 -2.75 21.45 7.54
N ASP A 76 -3.77 22.04 8.14
CA ASP A 76 -4.45 21.49 9.30
C ASP A 76 -5.53 20.48 8.91
N VAL A 77 -5.89 19.63 9.86
CA VAL A 77 -6.93 18.62 9.70
C VAL A 77 -8.26 19.11 10.25
N PRO A 78 -9.39 18.70 9.67
CA PRO A 78 -10.71 19.04 10.19
C PRO A 78 -10.94 18.48 11.61
N HIS A 79 -11.79 19.17 12.36
CA HIS A 79 -12.22 18.75 13.68
C HIS A 79 -13.75 18.71 13.76
N LEU A 80 -14.32 17.87 14.61
CA LEU A 80 -15.78 17.75 14.78
C LEU A 80 -16.42 19.09 15.15
N THR A 81 -15.74 19.95 15.91
CA THR A 81 -16.24 21.28 16.28
C THR A 81 -16.35 22.24 15.09
N ASP A 82 -15.73 21.94 13.97
CA ASP A 82 -15.83 22.78 12.78
C ASP A 82 -17.25 22.74 12.16
N TYR A 83 -18.06 21.71 12.47
CA TYR A 83 -19.41 21.56 11.93
C TYR A 83 -20.46 21.07 12.93
N ILE A 84 -20.08 20.74 14.17
CA ILE A 84 -20.99 20.41 15.27
C ILE A 84 -20.84 21.46 16.36
N PRO A 85 -21.74 22.43 16.46
CA PRO A 85 -21.64 23.47 17.48
C PRO A 85 -21.85 22.90 18.89
N ASN A 86 -21.17 23.46 19.87
CA ASN A 86 -21.31 23.14 21.30
C ASN A 86 -21.02 21.66 21.64
N LEU A 87 -20.14 21.01 20.87
CA LEU A 87 -19.74 19.64 21.17
C LEU A 87 -19.02 19.57 22.53
N PRO A 88 -19.51 18.76 23.49
CA PRO A 88 -18.85 18.61 24.79
C PRO A 88 -17.48 17.97 24.65
N ASN A 89 -16.56 18.38 25.51
CA ASN A 89 -15.24 17.74 25.64
C ASN A 89 -15.05 17.22 27.06
N TYR A 90 -14.20 16.26 27.21
CA TYR A 90 -13.93 15.55 28.46
C TYR A 90 -12.42 15.48 28.70
N THR A 91 -12.03 15.33 29.97
CA THR A 91 -10.63 15.03 30.30
C THR A 91 -10.23 13.68 29.72
N ASN A 92 -9.04 13.62 29.14
CA ASN A 92 -8.55 12.35 28.58
C ASN A 92 -8.32 11.35 29.74
N PRO A 93 -8.93 10.14 29.69
CA PRO A 93 -8.79 9.14 30.75
C PRO A 93 -7.35 8.66 30.96
N LEU A 94 -6.45 8.91 30.03
CA LEU A 94 -5.02 8.62 30.19
C LEU A 94 -4.35 9.50 31.26
N GLN A 95 -4.93 10.64 31.63
CA GLN A 95 -4.39 11.49 32.70
C GLN A 95 -4.50 10.83 34.09
N ASP A 96 -5.54 10.02 34.27
CA ASP A 96 -5.78 9.31 35.54
C ASP A 96 -5.07 7.95 35.59
N ASN A 97 -4.45 7.52 34.48
CA ASN A 97 -3.74 6.25 34.42
C ASN A 97 -2.30 6.42 34.95
N PRO A 98 -1.89 5.72 36.03
CA PRO A 98 -0.56 5.86 36.61
C PRO A 98 0.60 5.58 35.64
N ALA A 99 0.37 4.73 34.65
CA ALA A 99 1.38 4.40 33.63
C ALA A 99 1.75 5.64 32.77
N TYR A 100 0.81 6.54 32.54
CA TYR A 100 1.01 7.75 31.72
C TYR A 100 1.22 9.02 32.58
N ALA A 101 0.70 9.07 33.78
CA ALA A 101 0.81 10.23 34.65
C ALA A 101 2.27 10.60 35.02
N ALA A 102 3.17 9.61 35.04
CA ALA A 102 4.60 9.82 35.27
C ALA A 102 5.34 10.42 34.08
N VAL A 103 4.76 10.34 32.88
CA VAL A 103 5.39 10.79 31.62
C VAL A 103 4.94 12.21 31.30
N ARG A 104 5.67 13.21 31.77
CA ARG A 104 5.29 14.64 31.63
C ARG A 104 5.08 15.11 30.18
N GLN A 105 5.74 14.46 29.20
CA GLN A 105 5.68 14.81 27.78
C GLN A 105 4.84 13.82 26.97
N TYR A 106 3.99 13.03 27.62
CA TYR A 106 3.16 12.05 26.91
C TYR A 106 2.09 12.74 26.05
N PHE A 107 1.45 13.78 26.57
CA PHE A 107 0.45 14.54 25.83
C PHE A 107 1.12 15.50 24.85
N VAL A 108 0.57 15.53 23.66
CA VAL A 108 1.01 16.43 22.57
C VAL A 108 0.20 17.72 22.66
N ASP A 109 0.89 18.84 22.58
CA ASP A 109 0.26 20.16 22.57
C ASP A 109 -0.54 20.39 21.29
N ASP A 110 -1.63 21.15 21.39
CA ASP A 110 -2.47 21.43 20.21
C ASP A 110 -1.74 22.28 19.15
N ASP A 111 -0.74 23.05 19.56
CA ASP A 111 0.07 23.88 18.66
C ASP A 111 1.33 23.15 18.12
N ASP A 112 1.58 21.92 18.56
CA ASP A 112 2.71 21.12 18.06
C ASP A 112 2.54 20.76 16.59
N THR A 113 3.50 21.16 15.76
CA THR A 113 3.52 20.89 14.32
C THR A 113 4.86 20.32 13.86
N VAL A 114 4.85 19.62 12.74
CA VAL A 114 6.03 18.99 12.14
C VAL A 114 6.21 19.55 10.72
N PRO A 115 7.41 20.09 10.38
CA PRO A 115 7.66 20.59 9.05
C PRO A 115 7.73 19.48 8.01
N LEU A 116 7.22 19.74 6.81
CA LEU A 116 7.35 18.83 5.66
C LEU A 116 8.82 18.69 5.21
N LYS A 117 9.59 19.77 5.31
CA LYS A 117 11.03 19.79 4.97
C LYS A 117 11.85 20.16 6.18
N VAL A 118 12.81 19.32 6.56
CA VAL A 118 13.77 19.62 7.63
C VAL A 118 14.91 20.50 7.12
N VAL A 119 15.34 20.27 5.88
CA VAL A 119 16.41 21.05 5.26
C VAL A 119 15.80 22.25 4.56
N VAL A 120 16.09 23.43 5.07
CA VAL A 120 15.65 24.72 4.53
C VAL A 120 16.84 25.67 4.40
N HIS A 121 16.74 26.67 3.53
CA HIS A 121 17.72 27.74 3.44
C HIS A 121 17.64 28.63 4.68
N ALA A 122 18.78 29.16 5.15
CA ALA A 122 18.85 30.00 6.34
C ALA A 122 17.86 31.19 6.33
N ASN A 123 17.66 31.79 5.14
CA ASN A 123 16.73 32.91 4.93
C ASN A 123 15.45 32.47 4.17
N GLY A 124 15.19 31.16 4.06
CA GLY A 124 14.02 30.64 3.39
C GLY A 124 12.78 30.64 4.28
N PRO A 125 11.57 30.48 3.69
CA PRO A 125 10.34 30.35 4.45
C PRO A 125 10.34 29.08 5.29
N ARG A 126 9.62 29.09 6.42
CA ARG A 126 9.43 27.90 7.26
C ARG A 126 8.73 26.76 6.54
N GLY A 127 7.90 27.08 5.52
CA GLY A 127 7.25 26.12 4.66
C GLY A 127 6.03 25.44 5.26
N ILE A 128 5.67 24.30 4.67
CA ILE A 128 4.47 23.54 5.04
C ILE A 128 4.73 22.71 6.29
N HIS A 129 3.76 22.72 7.19
CA HIS A 129 3.73 21.96 8.43
C HIS A 129 2.45 21.12 8.51
N PHE A 130 2.50 20.02 9.23
CA PHE A 130 1.37 19.18 9.61
C PHE A 130 1.21 19.12 11.13
N ARG A 131 0.00 18.91 11.59
CA ARG A 131 -0.31 18.74 13.02
C ARG A 131 0.36 17.48 13.55
N ARG A 132 1.15 17.61 14.63
CA ARG A 132 1.76 16.45 15.30
C ARG A 132 0.69 15.51 15.84
N ALA A 133 0.79 14.21 15.55
CA ALA A 133 -0.11 13.20 16.07
C ALA A 133 0.28 12.76 17.49
N GLY A 134 -0.72 12.33 18.26
CA GLY A 134 -0.54 11.81 19.61
C GLY A 134 -1.72 12.16 20.52
N PRO A 135 -1.70 11.73 21.79
CA PRO A 135 -2.78 11.96 22.73
C PRO A 135 -2.91 13.44 23.09
N ARG A 136 -4.14 13.92 23.15
CA ARG A 136 -4.50 15.28 23.60
C ARG A 136 -5.03 15.24 25.01
N GLN A 137 -4.91 16.35 25.74
CA GLN A 137 -5.44 16.45 27.12
C GLN A 137 -6.97 16.36 27.17
N LYS A 138 -7.65 16.76 26.08
CA LYS A 138 -9.10 16.69 25.94
C LYS A 138 -9.50 15.68 24.87
N VAL A 139 -10.63 15.00 25.11
CA VAL A 139 -11.29 14.10 24.18
C VAL A 139 -12.74 14.52 23.95
N TYR A 140 -13.31 14.14 22.84
CA TYR A 140 -14.67 14.52 22.42
C TYR A 140 -15.65 13.34 22.42
N PHE A 141 -15.16 12.18 22.89
CA PHE A 141 -15.95 10.98 23.08
C PHE A 141 -15.71 10.40 24.46
N GLN A 142 -16.81 9.99 25.11
CA GLN A 142 -16.73 9.14 26.31
C GLN A 142 -16.53 7.67 25.87
N SER A 143 -15.91 6.87 26.73
CA SER A 143 -15.57 5.48 26.41
C SER A 143 -16.78 4.60 26.07
N ASP A 144 -17.91 4.83 26.75
CA ASP A 144 -19.15 4.08 26.62
C ASP A 144 -20.01 4.50 25.41
N GLU A 145 -19.82 5.73 24.90
CA GLU A 145 -20.51 6.19 23.70
C GLU A 145 -19.80 5.77 22.40
N VAL A 146 -18.53 5.33 22.47
CA VAL A 146 -17.77 4.97 21.26
C VAL A 146 -18.27 3.65 20.69
N ASN A 147 -18.72 3.71 19.44
CA ASN A 147 -18.96 2.57 18.60
C ASN A 147 -18.06 2.68 17.36
N ALA A 148 -16.92 2.00 17.44
CA ALA A 148 -15.88 2.09 16.41
C ALA A 148 -16.02 1.00 15.35
N CYS A 149 -15.62 1.28 14.11
CA CYS A 149 -15.46 0.25 13.11
C CYS A 149 -14.10 0.32 12.42
N ILE A 150 -13.60 -0.86 11.99
CA ILE A 150 -12.36 -1.02 11.24
C ILE A 150 -12.66 -1.71 9.92
N VAL A 151 -12.16 -1.16 8.82
CA VAL A 151 -12.30 -1.74 7.47
C VAL A 151 -10.95 -1.80 6.76
N THR A 152 -10.67 -2.93 6.09
CA THR A 152 -9.46 -3.13 5.27
C THR A 152 -9.84 -3.25 3.80
N CYS A 153 -9.19 -2.45 2.93
CA CYS A 153 -9.49 -2.40 1.51
C CYS A 153 -8.22 -2.54 0.65
N GLY A 154 -8.40 -3.10 -0.56
CA GLY A 154 -7.35 -3.22 -1.55
C GLY A 154 -6.49 -4.48 -1.41
N GLY A 155 -5.25 -4.45 -1.92
CA GLY A 155 -4.34 -5.60 -1.88
C GLY A 155 -3.80 -5.90 -0.48
N LEU A 156 -3.28 -7.11 -0.28
CA LEU A 156 -2.61 -7.48 0.96
C LEU A 156 -1.28 -6.75 1.13
N CYS A 157 -0.91 -6.55 2.39
CA CYS A 157 0.33 -5.92 2.80
C CYS A 157 0.74 -6.49 4.16
N PRO A 158 2.01 -6.78 4.42
CA PRO A 158 2.48 -7.14 5.75
C PRO A 158 2.12 -6.04 6.77
N GLY A 159 1.60 -6.43 7.93
CA GLY A 159 1.23 -5.48 9.00
C GLY A 159 -0.26 -5.13 9.09
N LEU A 160 -1.11 -5.49 8.13
CA LEU A 160 -2.55 -5.22 8.20
C LEU A 160 -3.18 -5.72 9.51
N ASN A 161 -2.92 -6.96 9.87
CA ASN A 161 -3.44 -7.55 11.11
C ASN A 161 -2.85 -6.86 12.36
N THR A 162 -1.60 -6.41 12.30
CA THR A 162 -0.99 -5.65 13.40
C THR A 162 -1.71 -4.32 13.62
N VAL A 163 -2.00 -3.57 12.55
CA VAL A 163 -2.78 -2.32 12.65
C VAL A 163 -4.17 -2.56 13.23
N ILE A 164 -4.89 -3.60 12.76
CA ILE A 164 -6.21 -3.97 13.30
C ILE A 164 -6.11 -4.25 14.80
N ARG A 165 -5.16 -5.09 15.19
CA ARG A 165 -4.92 -5.46 16.60
C ARG A 165 -4.66 -4.23 17.46
N GLU A 166 -3.77 -3.36 17.01
CA GLU A 166 -3.34 -2.21 17.80
C GLU A 166 -4.41 -1.12 17.89
N ILE A 167 -5.28 -0.94 16.90
CA ILE A 167 -6.48 -0.09 17.02
C ILE A 167 -7.43 -0.67 18.08
N VAL A 168 -7.73 -1.97 18.04
CA VAL A 168 -8.61 -2.61 19.03
C VAL A 168 -8.02 -2.53 20.43
N CYS A 169 -6.74 -2.84 20.58
CA CYS A 169 -6.04 -2.78 21.87
C CYS A 169 -5.94 -1.34 22.38
N GLY A 170 -5.64 -0.38 21.52
CA GLY A 170 -5.58 1.04 21.88
C GLY A 170 -6.93 1.58 22.35
N LEU A 171 -8.00 1.30 21.62
CA LEU A 171 -9.36 1.67 22.02
C LEU A 171 -9.75 1.04 23.36
N ASN A 172 -9.47 -0.24 23.56
CA ASN A 172 -9.87 -0.96 24.76
C ASN A 172 -9.00 -0.62 25.98
N TYR A 173 -7.66 -0.77 25.86
CA TYR A 173 -6.77 -0.63 27.03
C TYR A 173 -6.48 0.81 27.40
N MET A 174 -6.40 1.71 26.42
CA MET A 174 -6.08 3.12 26.67
C MET A 174 -7.33 3.93 27.01
N TYR A 175 -8.44 3.67 26.29
CA TYR A 175 -9.66 4.49 26.41
C TYR A 175 -10.87 3.74 27.00
N GLY A 176 -10.76 2.45 27.30
CA GLY A 176 -11.85 1.67 27.89
C GLY A 176 -13.02 1.39 26.94
N VAL A 177 -12.86 1.60 25.65
CA VAL A 177 -13.88 1.36 24.63
C VAL A 177 -14.17 -0.13 24.49
N LYS A 178 -15.45 -0.51 24.51
CA LYS A 178 -15.89 -1.90 24.46
C LYS A 178 -16.47 -2.29 23.10
N SER A 179 -17.03 -1.35 22.35
CA SER A 179 -17.68 -1.63 21.05
C SER A 179 -16.74 -1.32 19.89
N VAL A 180 -16.15 -2.37 19.31
CA VAL A 180 -15.32 -2.27 18.10
C VAL A 180 -15.79 -3.33 17.12
N LEU A 181 -16.17 -2.90 15.92
CA LEU A 181 -16.70 -3.74 14.86
C LEU A 181 -15.68 -3.86 13.71
N GLY A 182 -15.46 -5.06 13.23
CA GLY A 182 -14.75 -5.31 11.98
C GLY A 182 -15.74 -5.36 10.81
N ILE A 183 -15.49 -4.64 9.75
CA ILE A 183 -16.27 -4.70 8.51
C ILE A 183 -15.66 -5.78 7.61
N ASP A 184 -16.39 -6.89 7.40
CA ASP A 184 -15.89 -8.02 6.61
C ASP A 184 -16.03 -7.79 5.11
N GLY A 185 -14.90 -7.85 4.39
CA GLY A 185 -14.84 -7.78 2.93
C GLY A 185 -14.78 -6.38 2.34
N GLY A 186 -14.07 -5.45 3.00
CA GLY A 186 -13.82 -4.11 2.51
C GLY A 186 -15.06 -3.21 2.49
N TYR A 187 -15.07 -2.17 1.67
CA TYR A 187 -16.19 -1.22 1.59
C TYR A 187 -17.54 -1.88 1.32
N ARG A 188 -17.55 -2.95 0.53
CA ARG A 188 -18.75 -3.73 0.27
C ARG A 188 -19.34 -4.34 1.54
N GLY A 189 -18.52 -4.62 2.53
CA GLY A 189 -18.92 -5.20 3.81
C GLY A 189 -19.88 -4.33 4.62
N PHE A 190 -19.88 -3.00 4.43
CA PHE A 190 -20.83 -2.11 5.12
C PHE A 190 -22.27 -2.48 4.85
N TYR A 191 -22.61 -2.95 3.65
CA TYR A 191 -23.99 -3.17 3.23
C TYR A 191 -24.29 -4.61 2.74
N SER A 192 -23.30 -5.49 2.63
CA SER A 192 -23.49 -6.85 2.09
C SER A 192 -23.15 -7.99 3.05
N ARG A 193 -22.51 -7.71 4.17
CA ARG A 193 -22.08 -8.72 5.14
C ARG A 193 -22.34 -8.28 6.58
N ASN A 194 -22.31 -9.26 7.48
CA ASN A 194 -22.35 -8.99 8.90
C ASN A 194 -21.01 -8.44 9.39
N THR A 195 -21.07 -7.65 10.44
CA THR A 195 -19.89 -7.17 11.16
C THR A 195 -19.35 -8.25 12.10
N ILE A 196 -18.05 -8.20 12.34
CA ILE A 196 -17.33 -9.05 13.29
C ILE A 196 -17.09 -8.23 14.56
N SER A 197 -17.50 -8.72 15.73
CA SER A 197 -17.15 -8.07 17.01
C SER A 197 -15.67 -8.30 17.30
N LEU A 198 -14.91 -7.21 17.42
CA LEU A 198 -13.47 -7.22 17.68
C LEU A 198 -13.20 -6.92 19.16
N THR A 199 -12.63 -7.89 19.85
CA THR A 199 -12.17 -7.76 21.25
C THR A 199 -10.68 -8.03 21.33
N PRO A 200 -9.98 -7.59 22.39
CA PRO A 200 -8.57 -7.94 22.59
C PRO A 200 -8.30 -9.44 22.52
N LYS A 201 -9.24 -10.27 22.97
CA LYS A 201 -9.14 -11.73 22.88
C LYS A 201 -9.18 -12.23 21.43
N VAL A 202 -10.07 -11.68 20.61
CA VAL A 202 -10.19 -12.05 19.18
C VAL A 202 -8.94 -11.67 18.39
N VAL A 203 -8.35 -10.52 18.70
CA VAL A 203 -7.20 -10.00 17.96
C VAL A 203 -5.84 -10.38 18.57
N ASN A 204 -5.80 -11.17 19.65
CA ASN A 204 -4.58 -11.42 20.42
C ASN A 204 -3.39 -11.90 19.56
N ASP A 205 -3.62 -12.85 18.66
CA ASP A 205 -2.56 -13.51 17.89
C ASP A 205 -2.57 -13.21 16.39
N ILE A 206 -3.45 -12.30 15.93
CA ILE A 206 -3.60 -12.06 14.49
C ILE A 206 -2.37 -11.42 13.85
N HIS A 207 -1.58 -10.65 14.60
CA HIS A 207 -0.33 -10.03 14.13
C HIS A 207 0.74 -11.05 13.70
N LYS A 208 0.64 -12.31 14.18
CA LYS A 208 1.53 -13.42 13.80
C LYS A 208 1.17 -14.02 12.44
N ARG A 209 0.10 -13.54 11.80
CA ARG A 209 -0.40 -14.03 10.52
C ARG A 209 -0.37 -12.93 9.48
N GLY A 210 0.04 -13.27 8.27
CA GLY A 210 -0.13 -12.39 7.12
C GLY A 210 -1.59 -12.23 6.71
N GLY A 211 -1.84 -11.32 5.77
CA GLY A 211 -3.18 -11.00 5.29
C GLY A 211 -4.00 -10.16 6.26
N THR A 212 -5.32 -10.30 6.22
CA THR A 212 -6.26 -9.59 7.10
C THR A 212 -7.40 -10.50 7.55
N ILE A 213 -7.72 -10.49 8.84
CA ILE A 213 -8.86 -11.24 9.40
C ILE A 213 -10.22 -10.68 8.97
N LEU A 214 -10.24 -9.43 8.50
CA LEU A 214 -11.46 -8.75 8.02
C LEU A 214 -11.72 -9.00 6.53
N GLY A 215 -10.88 -9.79 5.86
CA GLY A 215 -10.94 -9.88 4.41
C GLY A 215 -10.72 -8.52 3.74
N THR A 216 -10.77 -8.52 2.43
CA THR A 216 -10.61 -7.29 1.64
C THR A 216 -11.36 -7.41 0.33
N SER A 217 -11.70 -6.29 -0.29
CA SER A 217 -12.25 -6.26 -1.63
C SER A 217 -11.62 -5.15 -2.47
N ARG A 218 -11.64 -5.37 -3.79
CA ARG A 218 -11.44 -4.31 -4.78
C ARG A 218 -12.80 -3.94 -5.36
N GLY A 219 -13.10 -2.64 -5.42
CA GLY A 219 -14.42 -2.16 -5.86
C GLY A 219 -15.52 -2.28 -4.79
N GLY A 220 -16.77 -2.15 -5.21
CA GLY A 220 -17.94 -2.18 -4.30
C GLY A 220 -18.06 -0.93 -3.43
N TYR A 221 -17.58 0.22 -3.92
CA TYR A 221 -17.72 1.50 -3.26
C TYR A 221 -19.06 2.13 -3.62
N GLU A 222 -19.98 2.19 -2.67
CA GLU A 222 -21.30 2.86 -2.80
C GLU A 222 -21.48 3.82 -1.62
N LEU A 223 -21.11 5.08 -1.83
CA LEU A 223 -21.07 6.12 -0.80
C LEU A 223 -22.34 6.16 0.06
N LYS A 224 -23.50 6.27 -0.57
CA LYS A 224 -24.78 6.39 0.15
C LYS A 224 -25.01 5.20 1.08
N LYS A 225 -24.86 3.96 0.58
CA LYS A 225 -25.05 2.74 1.37
C LYS A 225 -24.03 2.61 2.51
N ILE A 226 -22.78 3.04 2.28
CA ILE A 226 -21.75 3.03 3.30
C ILE A 226 -22.12 3.97 4.46
N VAL A 227 -22.48 5.23 4.14
CA VAL A 227 -22.78 6.24 5.16
C VAL A 227 -24.14 5.95 5.83
N ASP A 228 -25.14 5.43 5.08
CA ASP A 228 -26.39 4.94 5.67
C ASP A 228 -26.09 3.84 6.72
N SER A 229 -25.22 2.86 6.39
CA SER A 229 -24.82 1.81 7.33
C SER A 229 -24.05 2.35 8.55
N ILE A 230 -23.21 3.37 8.39
CA ILE A 230 -22.53 4.04 9.51
C ILE A 230 -23.59 4.67 10.44
N GLN A 231 -24.53 5.41 9.88
CA GLN A 231 -25.60 6.10 10.61
C GLN A 231 -26.53 5.10 11.31
N ASP A 232 -27.04 4.10 10.59
CA ASP A 232 -28.03 3.13 11.08
C ASP A 232 -27.47 2.26 12.23
N ARG A 233 -26.17 1.98 12.20
CA ARG A 233 -25.48 1.21 13.25
C ARG A 233 -24.94 2.08 14.39
N GLY A 234 -25.14 3.40 14.35
CA GLY A 234 -24.61 4.33 15.34
C GLY A 234 -23.08 4.33 15.41
N ILE A 235 -22.40 4.02 14.32
CA ILE A 235 -20.93 4.05 14.28
C ILE A 235 -20.46 5.50 14.31
N ASN A 236 -19.58 5.82 15.25
CA ASN A 236 -19.08 7.18 15.46
C ASN A 236 -17.54 7.30 15.36
N GLN A 237 -16.83 6.20 15.14
CA GLN A 237 -15.42 6.21 14.76
C GLN A 237 -15.17 5.21 13.64
N VAL A 238 -14.65 5.67 12.50
CA VAL A 238 -14.42 4.86 11.31
C VAL A 238 -12.93 4.85 10.98
N TYR A 239 -12.28 3.68 11.11
CA TYR A 239 -10.88 3.46 10.79
C TYR A 239 -10.76 2.75 9.47
N ILE A 240 -10.19 3.41 8.47
CA ILE A 240 -10.09 2.92 7.08
C ILE A 240 -8.64 2.62 6.74
N ILE A 241 -8.32 1.33 6.57
CA ILE A 241 -6.97 0.87 6.26
C ILE A 241 -6.91 0.50 4.78
N GLY A 242 -6.13 1.23 3.98
CA GLY A 242 -6.02 0.93 2.56
C GLY A 242 -5.14 1.88 1.76
N GLY A 243 -4.92 1.52 0.49
CA GLY A 243 -4.09 2.28 -0.45
C GLY A 243 -4.77 3.52 -1.01
N ASP A 244 -4.18 4.14 -2.03
CA ASP A 244 -4.59 5.41 -2.65
C ASP A 244 -6.09 5.47 -2.97
N GLY A 245 -6.62 4.52 -3.74
CA GLY A 245 -8.05 4.48 -4.06
C GLY A 245 -8.97 4.35 -2.83
N THR A 246 -8.49 3.68 -1.78
CA THR A 246 -9.21 3.56 -0.51
C THR A 246 -9.21 4.89 0.25
N GLN A 247 -8.09 5.60 0.27
CA GLN A 247 -7.98 6.91 0.92
C GLN A 247 -8.83 7.96 0.19
N LYS A 248 -8.92 7.90 -1.16
CA LYS A 248 -9.88 8.69 -1.95
C LYS A 248 -11.33 8.41 -1.53
N GLY A 249 -11.67 7.13 -1.35
CA GLY A 249 -12.98 6.73 -0.82
C GLY A 249 -13.22 7.24 0.60
N ALA A 250 -12.21 7.19 1.47
CA ALA A 250 -12.30 7.71 2.84
C ALA A 250 -12.56 9.22 2.88
N ALA A 251 -11.90 9.99 2.01
CA ALA A 251 -12.15 11.42 1.87
C ALA A 251 -13.61 11.72 1.52
N VAL A 252 -14.18 11.00 0.56
CA VAL A 252 -15.58 11.19 0.14
C VAL A 252 -16.57 10.72 1.22
N ILE A 253 -16.24 9.66 1.98
CA ILE A 253 -17.04 9.23 3.15
C ILE A 253 -17.05 10.33 4.21
N TYR A 254 -15.89 10.91 4.51
CA TYR A 254 -15.77 12.02 5.46
C TYR A 254 -16.66 13.21 5.04
N GLU A 255 -16.63 13.61 3.77
CA GLU A 255 -17.47 14.71 3.28
C GLU A 255 -18.95 14.44 3.45
N GLU A 256 -19.40 13.24 3.16
CA GLU A 256 -20.81 12.87 3.33
C GLU A 256 -21.21 12.80 4.82
N VAL A 257 -20.34 12.29 5.69
CA VAL A 257 -20.52 12.29 7.15
C VAL A 257 -20.66 13.74 7.68
N ARG A 258 -19.76 14.63 7.24
CA ARG A 258 -19.81 16.06 7.55
C ARG A 258 -21.07 16.72 7.03
N ARG A 259 -21.44 16.48 5.77
CA ARG A 259 -22.65 17.03 5.13
C ARG A 259 -23.93 16.64 5.88
N ARG A 260 -23.97 15.42 6.45
CA ARG A 260 -25.09 14.94 7.28
C ARG A 260 -25.02 15.44 8.73
N GLY A 261 -23.98 16.12 9.14
CA GLY A 261 -23.80 16.60 10.52
C GLY A 261 -23.66 15.48 11.55
N LEU A 262 -23.14 14.31 11.15
CA LEU A 262 -22.98 13.16 12.04
C LEU A 262 -21.79 13.37 12.98
N LYS A 263 -21.97 13.07 14.29
CA LYS A 263 -20.88 12.99 15.26
C LYS A 263 -20.06 11.72 15.01
N ALA A 264 -19.29 11.71 13.91
CA ALA A 264 -18.47 10.58 13.56
C ALA A 264 -17.12 11.02 12.97
N THR A 265 -16.03 10.41 13.43
CA THR A 265 -14.69 10.63 12.91
C THR A 265 -14.35 9.61 11.83
N VAL A 266 -13.72 10.07 10.76
CA VAL A 266 -13.22 9.23 9.67
C VAL A 266 -11.70 9.39 9.61
N VAL A 267 -10.98 8.31 9.92
CA VAL A 267 -9.52 8.30 10.03
C VAL A 267 -8.94 7.25 9.09
N GLY A 268 -7.99 7.65 8.26
CA GLY A 268 -7.24 6.78 7.38
C GLY A 268 -5.97 6.24 8.02
N VAL A 269 -5.64 4.98 7.72
CA VAL A 269 -4.31 4.43 7.92
C VAL A 269 -3.80 4.01 6.54
N PRO A 270 -2.78 4.69 6.01
CA PRO A 270 -2.35 4.49 4.64
C PRO A 270 -1.60 3.17 4.53
N LYS A 271 -2.01 2.36 3.55
CA LYS A 271 -1.48 1.04 3.30
C LYS A 271 -1.00 0.95 1.85
N THR A 272 0.30 0.96 1.66
CA THR A 272 0.95 0.59 0.41
C THR A 272 2.28 -0.06 0.71
N ILE A 273 2.56 -1.15 0.02
CA ILE A 273 3.86 -1.82 0.11
C ILE A 273 4.91 -1.09 -0.72
N ASP A 274 4.46 -0.31 -1.71
CA ASP A 274 5.33 0.34 -2.70
C ASP A 274 5.99 1.63 -2.19
N ASN A 275 5.60 2.11 -1.00
CA ASN A 275 6.07 3.38 -0.41
C ASN A 275 5.83 4.61 -1.30
N ASP A 276 4.73 4.60 -2.05
CA ASP A 276 4.39 5.59 -3.07
C ASP A 276 3.41 6.68 -2.59
N ILE A 277 3.15 6.78 -1.28
CA ILE A 277 2.31 7.84 -0.69
C ILE A 277 3.15 9.10 -0.51
N PRO A 278 2.70 10.25 -1.05
CA PRO A 278 3.41 11.50 -0.88
C PRO A 278 3.42 11.95 0.58
N VAL A 279 4.41 12.76 0.95
CA VAL A 279 4.55 13.36 2.29
C VAL A 279 5.03 12.39 3.37
N ILE A 280 4.69 11.11 3.28
CA ILE A 280 5.04 10.10 4.28
C ILE A 280 6.44 9.56 4.01
N ASP A 281 7.29 9.53 5.04
CA ASP A 281 8.67 9.01 4.94
C ASP A 281 8.67 7.54 4.55
N ARG A 282 7.78 6.75 5.18
CA ARG A 282 7.72 5.30 5.03
C ARG A 282 6.32 4.77 5.34
N SER A 283 5.78 3.94 4.46
CA SER A 283 4.55 3.19 4.68
C SER A 283 4.84 1.83 5.32
N PHE A 284 3.93 1.33 6.15
CA PHE A 284 4.10 0.02 6.77
C PHE A 284 4.04 -1.11 5.72
N GLY A 285 4.78 -2.18 5.98
CA GLY A 285 4.94 -3.31 5.06
C GLY A 285 6.08 -3.13 4.04
N PHE A 286 6.60 -1.91 3.89
CA PHE A 286 7.70 -1.63 2.98
C PHE A 286 9.02 -2.27 3.44
N ASP A 287 9.36 -2.16 4.72
CA ASP A 287 10.59 -2.75 5.25
C ASP A 287 10.58 -4.28 5.17
N THR A 288 9.42 -4.89 5.43
CA THR A 288 9.21 -6.33 5.21
C THR A 288 9.36 -6.69 3.74
N ALA A 289 8.81 -5.88 2.83
CA ALA A 289 8.91 -6.13 1.40
C ALA A 289 10.36 -6.07 0.91
N VAL A 290 11.14 -5.10 1.37
CA VAL A 290 12.57 -4.97 1.03
C VAL A 290 13.37 -6.17 1.57
N GLU A 291 13.10 -6.60 2.80
CA GLU A 291 13.74 -7.77 3.41
C GLU A 291 13.46 -9.06 2.62
N GLU A 292 12.21 -9.32 2.25
CA GLU A 292 11.85 -10.51 1.49
C GLU A 292 12.33 -10.43 0.02
N ALA A 293 12.32 -9.24 -0.56
CA ALA A 293 12.93 -9.02 -1.88
C ALA A 293 14.43 -9.33 -1.86
N GLN A 294 15.16 -8.93 -0.80
CA GLN A 294 16.57 -9.27 -0.61
C GLN A 294 16.78 -10.79 -0.54
N ARG A 295 15.91 -11.53 0.14
CA ARG A 295 15.97 -13.00 0.19
C ARG A 295 15.80 -13.64 -1.19
N ALA A 296 14.88 -13.11 -2.00
CA ALA A 296 14.66 -13.56 -3.38
C ALA A 296 15.87 -13.24 -4.28
N ILE A 297 16.48 -12.06 -4.11
CA ILE A 297 17.69 -11.66 -4.82
C ILE A 297 18.87 -12.59 -4.46
N ASN A 298 19.05 -12.90 -3.18
CA ASN A 298 20.08 -13.82 -2.73
C ASN A 298 19.90 -15.23 -3.35
N ALA A 299 18.67 -15.73 -3.41
CA ALA A 299 18.39 -17.01 -4.08
C ALA A 299 18.71 -16.94 -5.59
N ALA A 300 18.37 -15.84 -6.25
CA ALA A 300 18.70 -15.64 -7.66
C ALA A 300 20.21 -15.56 -7.90
N HIS A 301 20.94 -14.92 -7.00
CA HIS A 301 22.41 -14.83 -7.05
C HIS A 301 23.07 -16.21 -6.90
N VAL A 302 22.63 -17.01 -5.93
CA VAL A 302 23.15 -18.39 -5.73
C VAL A 302 22.89 -19.25 -6.95
N GLU A 303 21.70 -19.20 -7.53
CA GLU A 303 21.37 -19.93 -8.79
C GLU A 303 22.22 -19.46 -9.97
N ALA A 304 22.40 -18.14 -10.11
CA ALA A 304 23.18 -17.57 -11.22
C ALA A 304 24.67 -17.91 -11.12
N THR A 305 25.26 -17.85 -9.92
CA THR A 305 26.68 -18.16 -9.70
C THR A 305 26.99 -19.66 -9.77
N SER A 306 26.00 -20.53 -9.63
CA SER A 306 26.16 -21.98 -9.63
C SER A 306 26.22 -22.60 -11.03
N ILE A 307 26.01 -21.81 -12.09
CA ILE A 307 25.96 -22.31 -13.46
C ILE A 307 26.66 -21.34 -14.40
N GLU A 308 27.28 -21.87 -15.47
CA GLU A 308 27.96 -21.06 -16.47
C GLU A 308 26.99 -20.09 -17.17
N ASN A 309 27.38 -18.83 -17.32
CA ASN A 309 26.56 -17.75 -17.89
C ASN A 309 25.17 -17.68 -17.27
N GLY A 310 25.09 -17.83 -15.95
CA GLY A 310 23.86 -17.79 -15.18
C GLY A 310 23.31 -16.38 -15.06
N ILE A 311 22.00 -16.23 -15.30
CA ILE A 311 21.27 -14.97 -15.13
C ILE A 311 20.14 -15.20 -14.12
N GLY A 312 20.18 -14.49 -13.00
CA GLY A 312 19.09 -14.39 -12.05
C GLY A 312 18.22 -13.17 -12.39
N LEU A 313 16.95 -13.36 -12.71
CA LEU A 313 16.01 -12.28 -12.97
C LEU A 313 14.92 -12.27 -11.88
N VAL A 314 14.86 -11.20 -11.10
CA VAL A 314 13.87 -11.06 -10.02
C VAL A 314 12.92 -9.92 -10.35
N LYS A 315 11.63 -10.24 -10.51
CA LYS A 315 10.58 -9.23 -10.66
C LYS A 315 10.03 -8.87 -9.29
N LEU A 316 10.05 -7.59 -8.95
CA LEU A 316 9.52 -7.06 -7.70
C LEU A 316 8.29 -6.20 -7.93
N MET A 317 7.50 -6.00 -6.88
CA MET A 317 6.40 -5.03 -6.90
C MET A 317 6.93 -3.62 -7.09
N GLY A 318 6.06 -2.73 -7.48
CA GLY A 318 6.36 -1.34 -7.82
C GLY A 318 5.71 -0.98 -9.15
N ARG A 319 4.40 -0.65 -9.09
CA ARG A 319 3.62 -0.35 -10.31
C ARG A 319 3.99 0.99 -10.91
N ASN A 320 4.04 1.99 -10.06
CA ASN A 320 4.27 3.38 -10.44
C ASN A 320 5.55 3.96 -9.81
N SER A 321 6.23 3.15 -8.99
CA SER A 321 7.44 3.56 -8.28
C SER A 321 8.41 2.40 -8.10
N GLY A 322 9.69 2.68 -8.20
CA GLY A 322 10.78 1.72 -8.07
C GLY A 322 11.37 1.59 -6.67
N PHE A 323 10.70 2.07 -5.62
CA PHE A 323 11.29 2.11 -4.27
C PHE A 323 11.70 0.74 -3.72
N ILE A 324 10.87 -0.30 -3.89
CA ILE A 324 11.20 -1.66 -3.42
C ILE A 324 12.45 -2.17 -4.16
N ALA A 325 12.44 -2.08 -5.49
CA ALA A 325 13.56 -2.53 -6.32
C ALA A 325 14.85 -1.80 -5.97
N MET A 326 14.79 -0.48 -5.82
CA MET A 326 15.94 0.36 -5.44
C MET A 326 16.49 0.01 -4.06
N HIS A 327 15.63 -0.10 -3.04
CA HIS A 327 16.08 -0.40 -1.68
C HIS A 327 16.57 -1.85 -1.53
N ALA A 328 15.92 -2.82 -2.18
CA ALA A 328 16.35 -4.21 -2.17
C ALA A 328 17.70 -4.39 -2.88
N THR A 329 17.92 -3.69 -3.99
CA THR A 329 19.23 -3.66 -4.68
C THR A 329 20.34 -3.12 -3.78
N LEU A 330 20.09 -1.98 -3.12
CA LEU A 330 21.06 -1.40 -2.19
C LEU A 330 21.30 -2.25 -0.95
N ALA A 331 20.29 -3.00 -0.50
CA ALA A 331 20.40 -3.88 0.67
C ALA A 331 21.17 -5.16 0.36
N SER A 332 20.93 -5.80 -0.78
CA SER A 332 21.57 -7.06 -1.14
C SER A 332 23.01 -6.89 -1.62
N ARG A 333 23.27 -5.86 -2.43
CA ARG A 333 24.55 -5.60 -3.12
C ARG A 333 24.98 -6.64 -4.15
N ASP A 334 24.15 -7.64 -4.41
CA ASP A 334 24.41 -8.72 -5.37
C ASP A 334 23.75 -8.47 -6.74
N VAL A 335 23.15 -7.26 -6.93
CA VAL A 335 22.44 -6.88 -8.14
C VAL A 335 23.37 -6.13 -9.08
N ASP A 336 23.45 -6.61 -10.32
CA ASP A 336 24.21 -5.96 -11.40
C ASP A 336 23.38 -4.94 -12.19
N CYS A 337 22.04 -5.10 -12.21
CA CYS A 337 21.15 -4.21 -12.95
C CYS A 337 19.79 -4.08 -12.25
N CYS A 338 19.39 -2.85 -11.97
CA CYS A 338 18.10 -2.52 -11.40
C CYS A 338 17.30 -1.66 -12.38
N LEU A 339 16.12 -2.15 -12.79
CA LEU A 339 15.23 -1.49 -13.74
C LEU A 339 13.95 -1.04 -13.02
N ILE A 340 13.65 0.26 -13.09
CA ILE A 340 12.51 0.88 -12.41
C ILE A 340 11.64 1.67 -13.41
N PRO A 341 10.37 1.93 -13.08
CA PRO A 341 9.47 2.67 -13.97
C PRO A 341 9.96 4.08 -14.32
N GLU A 342 10.62 4.74 -13.38
CA GLU A 342 11.07 6.12 -13.50
C GLU A 342 12.33 6.29 -14.35
N SER A 343 13.06 5.20 -14.63
CA SER A 343 14.27 5.21 -15.45
C SER A 343 14.05 4.41 -16.73
N PRO A 344 13.77 5.05 -17.86
CA PRO A 344 13.60 4.37 -19.13
C PRO A 344 14.85 3.59 -19.53
N PHE A 345 14.66 2.48 -20.23
CA PHE A 345 15.76 1.68 -20.76
C PHE A 345 15.38 1.14 -22.14
N TYR A 346 16.37 0.73 -22.93
CA TYR A 346 16.17 0.06 -24.22
C TYR A 346 16.94 -1.26 -24.26
N LEU A 347 16.50 -2.16 -25.13
CA LEU A 347 17.01 -3.53 -25.16
C LEU A 347 18.20 -3.68 -26.10
N GLU A 348 18.06 -3.21 -27.34
CA GLU A 348 18.95 -3.45 -28.46
C GLU A 348 19.73 -2.17 -28.83
N GLY A 349 20.93 -2.33 -29.41
CA GLY A 349 21.78 -1.23 -29.85
C GLY A 349 22.90 -0.88 -28.89
N PRO A 350 23.78 0.05 -29.28
CA PRO A 350 24.94 0.46 -28.48
C PRO A 350 24.54 1.01 -27.11
N GLY A 351 25.03 0.38 -26.03
CA GLY A 351 24.71 0.74 -24.65
C GLY A 351 23.36 0.19 -24.15
N GLY A 352 22.67 -0.63 -24.93
CA GLY A 352 21.42 -1.27 -24.54
C GLY A 352 21.60 -2.41 -23.53
N LEU A 353 20.47 -2.91 -23.01
CA LEU A 353 20.47 -3.92 -21.96
C LEU A 353 21.16 -5.22 -22.40
N TYR A 354 20.96 -5.67 -23.64
CA TYR A 354 21.56 -6.91 -24.10
C TYR A 354 23.08 -6.82 -24.23
N GLU A 355 23.62 -5.70 -24.69
CA GLU A 355 25.07 -5.47 -24.73
C GLU A 355 25.65 -5.44 -23.32
N TYR A 356 24.96 -4.83 -22.37
CA TYR A 356 25.36 -4.82 -20.97
C TYR A 356 25.37 -6.23 -20.36
N ILE A 357 24.34 -7.04 -20.62
CA ILE A 357 24.28 -8.43 -20.18
C ILE A 357 25.47 -9.22 -20.76
N GLU A 358 25.72 -9.14 -22.06
CA GLU A 358 26.82 -9.84 -22.71
C GLU A 358 28.18 -9.46 -22.10
N LYS A 359 28.40 -8.17 -21.87
CA LYS A 359 29.59 -7.64 -21.21
C LYS A 359 29.77 -8.25 -19.81
N ARG A 360 28.72 -8.21 -18.97
CA ARG A 360 28.79 -8.72 -17.59
C ARG A 360 29.02 -10.23 -17.55
N LEU A 361 28.39 -11.01 -18.41
CA LEU A 361 28.62 -12.44 -18.49
C LEU A 361 30.06 -12.78 -18.90
N LYS A 362 30.64 -12.02 -19.84
CA LYS A 362 32.06 -12.18 -20.22
C LYS A 362 33.04 -11.81 -19.11
N GLU A 363 32.70 -10.81 -18.29
CA GLU A 363 33.57 -10.31 -17.21
C GLU A 363 33.54 -11.21 -15.98
N GLN A 364 32.37 -11.70 -15.57
CA GLN A 364 32.21 -12.40 -14.28
C GLN A 364 31.46 -13.75 -14.37
N GLY A 365 30.97 -14.14 -15.53
CA GLY A 365 30.31 -15.42 -15.76
C GLY A 365 28.86 -15.53 -15.26
N HIS A 366 28.33 -14.50 -14.58
CA HIS A 366 26.95 -14.46 -14.08
C HIS A 366 26.41 -13.04 -14.01
N MET A 367 25.10 -12.88 -13.81
CA MET A 367 24.44 -11.60 -13.65
C MET A 367 23.14 -11.72 -12.86
N VAL A 368 22.85 -10.73 -12.01
CA VAL A 368 21.55 -10.61 -11.33
C VAL A 368 20.86 -9.32 -11.77
N ILE A 369 19.63 -9.47 -12.26
CA ILE A 369 18.79 -8.37 -12.72
C ILE A 369 17.55 -8.28 -11.82
N VAL A 370 17.29 -7.09 -11.29
CA VAL A 370 16.06 -6.76 -10.57
C VAL A 370 15.21 -5.85 -11.44
N ILE A 371 13.93 -6.18 -11.60
CA ILE A 371 12.99 -5.37 -12.38
C ILE A 371 11.71 -5.10 -11.58
N ALA A 372 11.31 -3.84 -11.46
CA ALA A 372 10.01 -3.49 -10.92
C ALA A 372 8.89 -3.79 -11.94
N GLU A 373 7.72 -4.24 -11.48
CA GLU A 373 6.61 -4.64 -12.37
C GLU A 373 6.12 -3.53 -13.31
N GLY A 374 6.35 -2.27 -12.97
CA GLY A 374 6.01 -1.10 -13.80
C GLY A 374 7.07 -0.72 -14.81
N ALA A 375 8.29 -1.25 -14.70
CA ALA A 375 9.39 -0.90 -15.60
C ALA A 375 9.16 -1.48 -17.01
N GLY A 376 9.51 -0.74 -18.07
CA GLY A 376 9.42 -1.22 -19.44
C GLY A 376 8.02 -1.48 -19.99
N GLN A 377 6.96 -1.08 -19.29
CA GLN A 377 5.57 -1.28 -19.73
C GLN A 377 5.26 -0.55 -21.05
N GLU A 378 5.94 0.55 -21.35
CA GLU A 378 5.81 1.28 -22.61
C GLU A 378 6.34 0.45 -23.78
N ILE A 379 7.53 -0.14 -23.64
CA ILE A 379 8.15 -1.02 -24.65
C ILE A 379 7.22 -2.22 -24.91
N LEU A 380 6.68 -2.79 -23.85
CA LEU A 380 5.79 -3.95 -23.92
C LEU A 380 4.47 -3.61 -24.60
N SER A 381 3.88 -2.47 -24.27
CA SER A 381 2.62 -2.00 -24.86
C SER A 381 2.74 -1.72 -26.37
N GLN A 382 3.87 -1.15 -26.79
CA GLN A 382 4.16 -0.92 -28.22
C GLN A 382 4.27 -2.22 -29.01
N ARG A 383 4.91 -3.26 -28.42
CA ARG A 383 5.10 -4.57 -29.10
C ARG A 383 3.82 -5.42 -29.14
N LEU A 384 2.97 -5.36 -28.12
CA LEU A 384 1.79 -6.22 -28.00
C LEU A 384 0.50 -5.60 -28.55
N GLN A 385 0.51 -4.35 -29.03
CA GLN A 385 -0.70 -3.61 -29.47
C GLN A 385 -1.87 -3.76 -28.47
N SER A 386 -1.57 -3.70 -27.19
CA SER A 386 -2.50 -4.08 -26.14
C SER A 386 -3.57 -3.02 -25.90
N ILE A 387 -4.82 -3.47 -25.70
CA ILE A 387 -5.95 -2.67 -25.29
C ILE A 387 -5.75 -2.29 -23.81
N ASP A 388 -5.95 -1.01 -23.47
CA ASP A 388 -5.92 -0.52 -22.08
C ASP A 388 -7.02 -1.16 -21.23
N GLN A 389 -6.71 -2.30 -20.62
CA GLN A 389 -7.59 -2.96 -19.66
C GLN A 389 -7.40 -2.36 -18.27
N LYS A 390 -8.51 -2.19 -17.54
CA LYS A 390 -8.50 -1.73 -16.15
C LYS A 390 -9.02 -2.81 -15.23
N ASP A 391 -8.41 -2.91 -14.04
CA ASP A 391 -8.87 -3.81 -12.97
C ASP A 391 -10.17 -3.27 -12.32
N ALA A 392 -10.77 -4.05 -11.41
CA ALA A 392 -11.99 -3.67 -10.68
C ALA A 392 -11.83 -2.40 -9.82
N SER A 393 -10.61 -1.94 -9.58
CA SER A 393 -10.29 -0.69 -8.89
C SER A 393 -10.04 0.48 -9.84
N GLY A 394 -10.11 0.26 -11.16
CA GLY A 394 -9.87 1.27 -12.19
C GLY A 394 -8.40 1.46 -12.55
N ASN A 395 -7.47 0.65 -12.01
CA ASN A 395 -6.06 0.73 -12.34
C ASN A 395 -5.76 -0.01 -13.65
N LYS A 396 -4.80 0.49 -14.43
CA LYS A 396 -4.31 -0.17 -15.65
C LYS A 396 -3.78 -1.58 -15.29
N VAL A 397 -4.19 -2.60 -16.03
CA VAL A 397 -3.64 -3.95 -15.89
C VAL A 397 -2.29 -4.00 -16.59
N PHE A 398 -1.24 -4.34 -15.86
CA PHE A 398 0.10 -4.47 -16.41
C PHE A 398 0.33 -5.88 -16.97
N HIS A 399 1.12 -5.95 -18.04
CA HIS A 399 1.66 -7.20 -18.53
C HIS A 399 2.79 -7.69 -17.62
N ASP A 400 3.04 -9.00 -17.62
CA ASP A 400 4.18 -9.56 -16.87
C ASP A 400 5.50 -9.22 -17.57
N VAL A 401 6.08 -8.10 -17.18
CA VAL A 401 7.35 -7.60 -17.71
C VAL A 401 8.51 -8.56 -17.42
N GLY A 402 8.51 -9.24 -16.27
CA GLY A 402 9.56 -10.17 -15.90
C GLY A 402 9.58 -11.40 -16.80
N LEU A 403 8.41 -11.99 -17.04
CA LEU A 403 8.29 -13.12 -17.98
C LEU A 403 8.67 -12.70 -19.40
N TRP A 404 8.17 -11.55 -19.86
CA TRP A 404 8.47 -11.03 -21.18
C TRP A 404 9.97 -10.76 -21.37
N ILE A 405 10.64 -10.07 -20.45
CA ILE A 405 12.06 -9.76 -20.59
C ILE A 405 12.92 -11.03 -20.50
N SER A 406 12.50 -11.99 -19.65
CA SER A 406 13.13 -13.31 -19.58
C SER A 406 13.13 -14.01 -20.94
N GLN A 407 11.99 -14.01 -21.63
CA GLN A 407 11.88 -14.61 -22.96
C GLN A 407 12.68 -13.80 -23.99
N SER A 408 12.61 -12.47 -23.94
CA SER A 408 13.33 -11.59 -24.88
C SER A 408 14.85 -11.77 -24.79
N ILE A 409 15.39 -11.94 -23.57
CA ILE A 409 16.82 -12.24 -23.35
C ILE A 409 17.18 -13.61 -23.94
N LYS A 410 16.38 -14.65 -23.66
CA LYS A 410 16.62 -16.00 -24.23
C LYS A 410 16.60 -16.00 -25.75
N ASP A 411 15.63 -15.29 -26.35
CA ASP A 411 15.51 -15.20 -27.81
C ASP A 411 16.69 -14.46 -28.43
N TYR A 412 17.19 -13.41 -27.81
CA TYR A 412 18.32 -12.64 -28.31
C TYR A 412 19.62 -13.46 -28.31
N PHE A 413 19.94 -14.13 -27.22
CA PHE A 413 21.17 -14.93 -27.11
C PHE A 413 21.07 -16.26 -27.88
N GLY A 414 19.86 -16.80 -28.04
CA GLY A 414 19.63 -18.06 -28.77
C GLY A 414 19.64 -17.93 -30.29
N LYS A 415 19.12 -16.83 -30.87
CA LYS A 415 18.96 -16.65 -32.32
C LYS A 415 20.26 -16.62 -33.11
N GLU A 416 21.34 -16.12 -32.55
CA GLU A 416 22.62 -15.97 -33.27
C GLU A 416 23.73 -16.87 -32.69
N GLN A 417 23.37 -17.85 -31.85
CA GLN A 417 24.34 -18.68 -31.10
C GLN A 417 25.47 -17.86 -30.44
N ARG A 418 25.13 -16.64 -30.01
CA ARG A 418 26.12 -15.70 -29.48
C ARG A 418 26.75 -16.22 -28.20
N MET A 419 25.94 -16.78 -27.30
CA MET A 419 26.39 -17.29 -26.01
C MET A 419 25.28 -18.18 -25.42
N ALA A 420 25.66 -19.37 -24.94
CA ALA A 420 24.73 -20.19 -24.15
C ALA A 420 24.52 -19.54 -22.78
N ILE A 421 23.26 -19.25 -22.43
CA ILE A 421 22.88 -18.63 -21.17
C ILE A 421 21.92 -19.52 -20.38
N ASN A 422 21.97 -19.40 -19.06
CA ASN A 422 21.06 -20.07 -18.13
C ASN A 422 20.29 -19.03 -17.30
N LEU A 423 19.06 -18.71 -17.71
CA LEU A 423 18.24 -17.71 -17.05
C LEU A 423 17.22 -18.34 -16.11
N LYS A 424 17.23 -17.90 -14.87
CA LYS A 424 16.28 -18.23 -13.80
C LYS A 424 15.41 -17.02 -13.48
N TYR A 425 14.09 -17.17 -13.61
CA TYR A 425 13.12 -16.12 -13.32
C TYR A 425 12.44 -16.39 -11.98
N ILE A 426 12.44 -15.39 -11.09
CA ILE A 426 11.82 -15.42 -9.76
C ILE A 426 10.79 -14.29 -9.65
N ASP A 427 9.56 -14.65 -9.28
CA ASP A 427 8.49 -13.71 -8.95
C ASP A 427 8.01 -13.96 -7.52
N PRO A 428 8.53 -13.24 -6.51
CA PRO A 428 8.16 -13.41 -5.11
C PRO A 428 6.90 -12.61 -4.70
N THR A 429 6.16 -12.00 -5.62
CA THR A 429 5.08 -11.05 -5.36
C THR A 429 4.10 -11.54 -4.28
N TYR A 430 3.57 -12.75 -4.40
CA TYR A 430 2.61 -13.29 -3.44
C TYR A 430 3.24 -13.69 -2.12
N MET A 431 4.49 -14.16 -2.14
CA MET A 431 5.26 -14.51 -0.95
C MET A 431 5.55 -13.28 -0.10
N ILE A 432 5.87 -12.15 -0.73
CA ILE A 432 6.12 -10.88 -0.04
C ILE A 432 4.84 -10.31 0.58
N ARG A 433 3.71 -10.35 -0.13
CA ARG A 433 2.46 -9.69 0.30
C ARG A 433 1.71 -10.41 1.42
N ALA A 434 1.89 -11.72 1.54
CA ALA A 434 1.04 -12.58 2.38
C ALA A 434 1.65 -12.96 3.73
N ILE A 435 2.82 -12.46 4.05
CA ILE A 435 3.54 -12.79 5.29
C ILE A 435 3.24 -11.80 6.43
N PRO A 436 3.52 -12.17 7.68
CA PRO A 436 3.52 -11.23 8.80
C PRO A 436 4.58 -10.14 8.60
N SER A 437 4.33 -8.97 9.16
CA SER A 437 5.31 -7.88 9.16
C SER A 437 6.54 -8.19 10.04
N ASN A 438 7.70 -7.70 9.62
CA ASN A 438 8.92 -7.76 10.41
C ASN A 438 8.87 -6.82 11.64
N ALA A 439 9.92 -6.81 12.45
CA ALA A 439 9.96 -6.04 13.68
C ALA A 439 9.82 -4.52 13.45
N ALA A 440 10.45 -3.98 12.41
CA ALA A 440 10.39 -2.55 12.09
C ALA A 440 8.97 -2.13 11.71
N ASP A 441 8.35 -2.87 10.79
CA ASP A 441 6.96 -2.62 10.38
C ASP A 441 5.97 -2.85 11.52
N ASN A 442 6.20 -3.83 12.42
CA ASN A 442 5.33 -4.04 13.59
C ASN A 442 5.31 -2.83 14.52
N VAL A 443 6.48 -2.25 14.81
CA VAL A 443 6.57 -1.03 15.62
C VAL A 443 5.86 0.13 14.92
N GLN A 444 6.08 0.31 13.62
CA GLN A 444 5.42 1.36 12.86
C GLN A 444 3.89 1.18 12.83
N CYS A 445 3.39 -0.02 12.61
CA CYS A 445 1.96 -0.34 12.66
C CYS A 445 1.34 0.02 14.01
N THR A 446 2.04 -0.29 15.12
CA THR A 446 1.60 0.05 16.48
C THR A 446 1.46 1.56 16.64
N LEU A 447 2.49 2.30 16.28
CA LEU A 447 2.49 3.77 16.44
C LEU A 447 1.45 4.45 15.55
N LEU A 448 1.28 4.00 14.29
CA LEU A 448 0.23 4.51 13.41
C LEU A 448 -1.17 4.24 13.97
N ALA A 449 -1.42 3.02 14.45
CA ALA A 449 -2.70 2.63 15.03
C ALA A 449 -3.04 3.46 16.29
N GLN A 450 -2.08 3.62 17.20
CA GLN A 450 -2.26 4.44 18.41
C GLN A 450 -2.52 5.91 18.06
N CYS A 451 -1.76 6.48 17.11
CA CYS A 451 -2.00 7.85 16.64
C CYS A 451 -3.38 8.01 16.00
N ALA A 452 -3.86 7.02 15.23
CA ALA A 452 -5.21 7.04 14.67
C ALA A 452 -6.28 7.06 15.78
N VAL A 453 -6.12 6.23 16.81
CA VAL A 453 -7.02 6.19 17.97
C VAL A 453 -7.00 7.52 18.72
N HIS A 454 -5.81 8.06 19.00
CA HIS A 454 -5.69 9.36 19.70
C HIS A 454 -6.35 10.49 18.92
N GLY A 455 -6.18 10.53 17.60
CA GLY A 455 -6.81 11.53 16.74
C GLY A 455 -8.34 11.44 16.74
N ALA A 456 -8.87 10.24 16.59
CA ALA A 456 -10.32 10.01 16.61
C ALA A 456 -10.94 10.40 17.95
N MET A 457 -10.33 9.98 19.07
CA MET A 457 -10.80 10.33 20.43
C MET A 457 -10.75 11.83 20.69
N ALA A 458 -9.72 12.51 20.18
CA ALA A 458 -9.58 13.97 20.26
C ALA A 458 -10.49 14.73 19.28
N GLY A 459 -11.35 14.06 18.51
CA GLY A 459 -12.31 14.70 17.59
C GLY A 459 -11.75 15.11 16.23
N TYR A 460 -10.49 14.82 15.92
CA TYR A 460 -9.94 15.04 14.58
C TYR A 460 -10.54 14.05 13.59
N THR A 461 -10.85 14.53 12.38
CA THR A 461 -11.51 13.74 11.33
C THR A 461 -11.00 14.13 9.95
N GLY A 462 -11.38 13.41 8.89
CA GLY A 462 -11.01 13.77 7.52
C GLY A 462 -9.49 13.71 7.25
N HIS A 463 -8.76 12.87 7.97
CA HIS A 463 -7.32 12.78 7.89
C HIS A 463 -6.80 11.35 7.83
N THR A 464 -5.56 11.22 7.43
CA THR A 464 -4.76 10.00 7.59
C THR A 464 -3.63 10.24 8.58
N VAL A 465 -3.09 9.14 9.14
CA VAL A 465 -1.89 9.19 9.98
C VAL A 465 -0.68 8.81 9.17
N GLY A 466 0.42 9.55 9.30
CA GLY A 466 1.66 9.25 8.58
C GLY A 466 2.90 9.67 9.36
N LEU A 467 4.04 9.07 8.99
CA LEU A 467 5.35 9.44 9.51
C LEU A 467 5.95 10.52 8.61
N VAL A 468 6.19 11.71 9.15
CA VAL A 468 6.79 12.85 8.45
C VAL A 468 8.02 13.30 9.23
N ASN A 469 9.18 13.26 8.62
CA ASN A 469 10.45 13.57 9.27
C ASN A 469 10.59 12.88 10.64
N THR A 470 10.35 11.57 10.68
CA THR A 470 10.43 10.70 11.86
C THR A 470 9.42 11.03 12.98
N ARG A 471 8.42 11.85 12.72
CA ARG A 471 7.34 12.19 13.66
C ARG A 471 5.99 11.84 13.06
N HIS A 472 5.11 11.25 13.85
CA HIS A 472 3.75 10.95 13.42
C HIS A 472 2.92 12.24 13.34
N CYS A 473 2.18 12.39 12.25
CA CYS A 473 1.34 13.55 11.96
C CYS A 473 -0.05 13.13 11.53
N TYR A 474 -1.01 14.05 11.74
CA TYR A 474 -2.29 14.03 11.06
C TYR A 474 -2.14 14.80 9.76
N ILE A 475 -2.47 14.13 8.63
CA ILE A 475 -2.30 14.66 7.28
C ILE A 475 -3.68 14.70 6.63
N PRO A 476 -4.15 15.84 6.11
CA PRO A 476 -5.44 15.93 5.43
C PRO A 476 -5.51 14.96 4.24
N PHE A 477 -6.67 14.33 4.00
CA PHE A 477 -6.83 13.36 2.91
C PHE A 477 -6.47 13.91 1.53
N ASN A 478 -6.84 15.15 1.24
CA ASN A 478 -6.52 15.79 -0.05
C ASN A 478 -5.02 15.75 -0.35
N ARG A 479 -4.17 15.87 0.67
CA ARG A 479 -2.73 15.94 0.50
C ARG A 479 -2.09 14.65 0.01
N ILE A 480 -2.66 13.51 0.39
CA ILE A 480 -2.13 12.19 0.01
C ILE A 480 -2.75 11.62 -1.26
N ILE A 481 -3.86 12.22 -1.74
CA ILE A 481 -4.58 11.71 -2.92
C ILE A 481 -4.28 12.47 -4.21
N GLU A 482 -3.55 13.60 -4.13
CA GLU A 482 -3.24 14.47 -5.28
C GLU A 482 -2.29 13.81 -6.27
N LYS A 483 -1.20 13.24 -5.80
CA LYS A 483 -0.14 12.67 -6.63
C LYS A 483 0.54 11.52 -5.91
N GLN A 484 0.95 10.48 -6.63
CA GLN A 484 1.79 9.42 -6.08
C GLN A 484 3.25 9.86 -5.99
N ASN A 485 3.96 9.34 -4.99
CA ASN A 485 5.38 9.53 -4.85
C ASN A 485 6.13 8.58 -5.80
N GLN A 486 7.23 9.04 -6.36
CA GLN A 486 8.05 8.30 -7.32
C GLN A 486 9.52 8.46 -6.96
N VAL A 487 10.36 7.52 -7.41
CA VAL A 487 11.80 7.63 -7.27
C VAL A 487 12.30 8.82 -8.11
N VAL A 488 13.04 9.71 -7.48
CA VAL A 488 13.66 10.85 -8.17
C VAL A 488 15.02 10.40 -8.69
N ILE A 489 15.11 10.12 -10.00
CA ILE A 489 16.33 9.60 -10.63
C ILE A 489 17.51 10.62 -10.65
N THR A 490 17.24 11.87 -10.32
CA THR A 490 18.25 12.93 -10.12
C THR A 490 18.70 13.06 -8.67
N ASP A 491 18.13 12.28 -7.74
CA ASP A 491 18.48 12.33 -6.33
C ASP A 491 19.66 11.41 -5.98
N ARG A 492 20.24 11.69 -4.82
CA ARG A 492 21.40 10.97 -4.27
C ARG A 492 21.18 9.48 -4.10
N MET A 493 19.95 9.04 -3.79
CA MET A 493 19.65 7.60 -3.61
C MET A 493 19.78 6.84 -4.92
N TRP A 494 19.29 7.40 -6.03
CA TRP A 494 19.47 6.80 -7.34
C TRP A 494 20.94 6.79 -7.77
N ALA A 495 21.66 7.90 -7.55
CA ALA A 495 23.10 7.97 -7.82
C ALA A 495 23.91 6.91 -7.03
N ARG A 496 23.50 6.63 -5.77
CA ARG A 496 24.11 5.55 -4.96
C ARG A 496 23.82 4.17 -5.53
N LEU A 497 22.60 3.93 -6.04
CA LEU A 497 22.28 2.70 -6.73
C LEU A 497 23.16 2.51 -7.95
N LEU A 498 23.26 3.51 -8.83
CA LEU A 498 24.11 3.43 -10.03
C LEU A 498 25.59 3.16 -9.67
N SER A 499 26.10 3.76 -8.61
CA SER A 499 27.47 3.49 -8.15
C SER A 499 27.64 2.12 -7.50
N SER A 500 26.58 1.54 -6.95
CA SER A 500 26.60 0.20 -6.35
C SER A 500 26.54 -0.92 -7.39
N THR A 501 25.70 -0.76 -8.42
CA THR A 501 25.50 -1.73 -9.51
C THR A 501 26.53 -1.57 -10.63
N ASN A 502 27.13 -0.39 -10.75
CA ASN A 502 27.95 0.02 -11.89
C ASN A 502 27.24 -0.16 -13.25
N GLN A 503 25.90 -0.14 -13.25
CA GLN A 503 25.08 -0.22 -14.45
C GLN A 503 25.12 1.10 -15.25
N PRO A 504 24.98 1.05 -16.59
CA PRO A 504 24.80 2.26 -17.39
C PRO A 504 23.46 2.93 -17.10
N SER A 505 23.34 4.20 -17.43
CA SER A 505 22.07 4.94 -17.27
C SER A 505 20.96 4.43 -18.20
N PHE A 506 21.29 3.73 -19.28
CA PHE A 506 20.40 3.32 -20.38
C PHE A 506 19.64 4.48 -21.05
N LEU A 507 20.00 5.71 -20.74
CA LEU A 507 19.46 6.89 -21.42
C LEU A 507 20.22 7.06 -22.75
N GLU A 508 19.50 7.31 -23.84
CA GLU A 508 20.13 7.68 -25.10
C GLU A 508 21.00 8.91 -24.86
N LYS A 509 22.26 8.86 -25.29
CA LYS A 509 23.09 10.07 -25.28
C LYS A 509 22.42 11.05 -26.23
N PRO A 510 22.22 12.32 -25.83
CA PRO A 510 21.73 13.34 -26.75
C PRO A 510 22.61 13.30 -28.00
N SER A 511 22.01 13.24 -29.18
CA SER A 511 22.74 13.28 -30.45
C SER A 511 23.64 14.51 -30.44
N LYS A 512 24.91 14.36 -30.89
CA LYS A 512 25.89 15.45 -30.91
C LYS A 512 25.45 16.70 -31.66
N ASP A 513 24.30 16.60 -32.36
CA ASP A 513 23.69 17.72 -33.10
C ASP A 513 22.84 18.64 -32.20
N ALA A 514 22.42 18.19 -31.01
CA ALA A 514 21.68 19.01 -30.02
C ALA A 514 22.61 19.89 -29.17
N GLU A 515 23.93 19.64 -29.11
CA GLU A 515 24.89 20.49 -28.39
C GLU A 515 25.33 21.73 -29.20
N LYS A 516 24.89 21.89 -30.47
CA LYS A 516 25.21 23.03 -31.31
C LYS A 516 24.15 24.12 -31.36
N GLU A 517 23.00 23.91 -30.74
CA GLU A 517 21.88 24.87 -30.73
C GLU A 517 21.55 25.44 -29.31
N GLY A 518 22.45 25.28 -28.30
CA GLY A 518 22.29 25.83 -26.97
C GLY A 518 23.27 26.94 -26.60
#